data_4f33c7ee72f673500b26a9bcae724bf0
#
_entry.id   4f33c7ee72f673500b26a9bcae724bf0
#
_cell.length_a   1.000
_cell.length_b   1.000
_cell.length_c   1.000
_cell.angle_alpha   90.00
_cell.angle_beta   90.00
_cell.angle_gamma   90.00
#
_symmetry.space_group_name_H-M   'P 1'
#
loop_
_entity.id
_entity.type
_entity.pdbx_description
1 polymer ?
#
loop_
_entity_poly.entity_id
_entity_poly.type
_entity_poly.pdbx_seq_one_letter_code
_entity_poly.pdbx_strand_id
1 'polypeptide(L)'
;RRQRQMCIRDRVIIDFHAEATAEKIAMKYFLDGKATVLFGTHTHVQTADEDITKKGLGYITDLGMTGPKESVIGMNKEASIKRFLTSLPERYKVAEGESIFNACIFEINEDNCRTIKIERINLK
;
A
#
# COMPACT_ATOMS: atom_id res chain seq x y z
N ARG A 1 12.73 -1.50 -33.09
CA ARG A 1 12.67 -0.05 -32.71
C ARG A 1 11.48 0.30 -31.82
N ARG A 2 10.31 -0.36 -31.94
CA ARG A 2 9.15 -0.12 -31.07
C ARG A 2 9.33 -0.58 -29.62
N GLN A 3 10.05 -1.66 -29.36
CA GLN A 3 10.25 -2.19 -28.00
C GLN A 3 11.14 -1.31 -27.12
N ARG A 4 12.15 -0.64 -27.67
CA ARG A 4 13.01 0.28 -26.92
C ARG A 4 12.29 1.56 -26.45
N GLN A 5 11.32 2.03 -27.21
CA GLN A 5 10.55 3.21 -26.83
C GLN A 5 9.50 2.90 -25.75
N MET A 6 9.02 1.67 -25.65
CA MET A 6 8.08 1.26 -24.60
C MET A 6 8.77 1.18 -23.23
N CYS A 7 9.97 0.65 -23.12
CA CYS A 7 10.69 0.55 -21.84
C CYS A 7 11.06 1.89 -21.19
N ILE A 8 11.27 2.94 -21.95
CA ILE A 8 11.65 4.26 -21.42
C ILE A 8 10.45 5.01 -20.84
N ARG A 9 9.23 4.63 -21.22
CA ARG A 9 7.99 5.29 -20.80
C ARG A 9 7.19 4.54 -19.74
N ASP A 10 7.54 3.29 -19.41
CA ASP A 10 6.58 2.34 -18.84
C ASP A 10 6.93 1.79 -17.46
N ARG A 11 7.81 2.46 -16.73
CA ARG A 11 7.94 2.23 -15.29
C ARG A 11 6.86 3.04 -14.57
N VAL A 12 5.63 2.60 -14.71
CA VAL A 12 4.48 3.27 -14.09
C VAL A 12 4.28 2.68 -12.71
N ILE A 13 4.45 3.51 -11.71
CA ILE A 13 4.20 3.19 -10.30
C ILE A 13 2.98 3.98 -9.87
N ILE A 14 1.98 3.29 -9.34
CA ILE A 14 0.69 3.88 -8.96
C ILE A 14 0.45 3.71 -7.48
N ASP A 15 0.28 4.82 -6.79
CA ASP A 15 -0.28 4.88 -5.43
C ASP A 15 -1.80 5.05 -5.58
N PHE A 16 -2.53 4.05 -5.15
CA PHE A 16 -3.98 4.04 -5.25
C PHE A 16 -4.63 4.11 -3.87
N HIS A 17 -5.00 5.32 -3.49
CA HIS A 17 -5.70 5.57 -2.24
C HIS A 17 -7.19 5.30 -2.40
N ALA A 18 -7.66 4.18 -1.89
CA ALA A 18 -9.06 3.76 -1.96
C ALA A 18 -9.46 2.96 -0.72
N GLU A 19 -10.71 3.10 -0.31
CA GLU A 19 -11.25 2.41 0.86
C GLU A 19 -11.50 0.92 0.58
N ALA A 20 -12.18 0.62 -0.53
CA ALA A 20 -12.65 -0.74 -0.79
C ALA A 20 -11.55 -1.64 -1.34
N THR A 21 -11.34 -2.78 -0.69
CA THR A 21 -10.41 -3.82 -1.16
C THR A 21 -10.78 -4.32 -2.57
N ALA A 22 -12.08 -4.44 -2.86
CA ALA A 22 -12.56 -4.87 -4.18
C ALA A 22 -12.16 -3.89 -5.30
N GLU A 23 -12.18 -2.59 -5.04
CA GLU A 23 -11.71 -1.57 -6.00
C GLU A 23 -10.21 -1.71 -6.28
N LYS A 24 -9.42 -1.95 -5.23
CA LYS A 24 -7.97 -2.14 -5.35
C LYS A 24 -7.64 -3.39 -6.16
N ILE A 25 -8.31 -4.50 -5.89
CA ILE A 25 -8.11 -5.75 -6.62
C ILE A 25 -8.60 -5.64 -8.07
N ALA A 26 -9.72 -4.98 -8.32
CA ALA A 26 -10.20 -4.70 -9.67
C ALA A 26 -9.18 -3.88 -10.47
N MET A 27 -8.60 -2.85 -9.84
CA MET A 27 -7.55 -2.04 -10.45
C MET A 27 -6.30 -2.87 -10.77
N LYS A 28 -5.92 -3.82 -9.92
CA LYS A 28 -4.83 -4.78 -10.18
C LYS A 28 -5.03 -5.50 -11.52
N TYR A 29 -6.20 -6.08 -11.73
CA TYR A 29 -6.48 -6.81 -12.97
C TYR A 29 -6.59 -5.88 -14.18
N PHE A 30 -7.16 -4.70 -13.99
CA PHE A 30 -7.26 -3.71 -15.06
C PHE A 30 -5.89 -3.21 -15.52
N LEU A 31 -4.95 -3.04 -14.60
CA LEU A 31 -3.61 -2.52 -14.88
C LEU A 31 -2.58 -3.60 -15.21
N ASP A 32 -2.95 -4.87 -15.13
CA ASP A 32 -2.05 -5.97 -15.49
C ASP A 32 -1.58 -5.85 -16.93
N GLY A 33 -0.27 -5.73 -17.11
CA GLY A 33 0.35 -5.46 -18.40
C GLY A 33 0.38 -3.98 -18.82
N LYS A 34 -0.19 -3.07 -18.01
CA LYS A 34 -0.20 -1.62 -18.28
C LYS A 34 0.64 -0.80 -17.31
N ALA A 35 0.87 -1.31 -16.12
CA ALA A 35 1.70 -0.69 -15.09
C ALA A 35 2.72 -1.68 -14.54
N THR A 36 3.74 -1.17 -13.85
CA THR A 36 4.80 -1.96 -13.25
C THR A 36 4.50 -2.29 -11.79
N VAL A 37 4.03 -1.31 -11.03
CA VAL A 37 3.69 -1.44 -9.61
C VAL A 37 2.38 -0.74 -9.32
N LEU A 38 1.53 -1.40 -8.56
CA LEU A 38 0.34 -0.83 -7.95
C LEU A 38 0.35 -1.17 -6.46
N PHE A 39 0.34 -0.16 -5.63
CA PHE A 39 0.15 -0.35 -4.20
C PHE A 39 -1.00 0.50 -3.68
N GLY A 40 -1.73 -0.07 -2.73
CA GLY A 40 -2.83 0.62 -2.08
C GLY A 40 -2.41 1.29 -0.78
N THR A 41 -3.18 2.28 -0.42
CA THR A 41 -3.10 3.02 0.83
C THR A 41 -4.52 3.25 1.36
N HIS A 42 -4.69 3.75 2.52
CA HIS A 42 -5.93 4.13 3.21
C HIS A 42 -6.19 3.39 4.53
N THR A 43 -6.04 2.07 4.58
CA THR A 43 -6.44 1.30 5.77
C THR A 43 -5.51 1.50 6.97
N HIS A 44 -4.30 2.00 6.75
CA HIS A 44 -3.24 2.12 7.74
C HIS A 44 -2.69 0.79 8.27
N VAL A 45 -3.20 -0.33 7.77
CA VAL A 45 -2.77 -1.68 8.15
C VAL A 45 -2.15 -2.37 6.95
N GLN A 46 -0.90 -2.82 7.07
CA GLN A 46 -0.23 -3.52 5.98
C GLN A 46 -0.90 -4.86 5.71
N THR A 47 -1.30 -5.09 4.47
CA THR A 47 -1.82 -6.38 4.03
C THR A 47 -0.69 -7.35 3.68
N ALA A 48 -1.01 -8.65 3.65
CA ALA A 48 -0.05 -9.72 3.39
C ALA A 48 -0.31 -10.41 2.04
N ASP A 49 -0.88 -9.68 1.11
CA ASP A 49 -1.30 -10.18 -0.20
C ASP A 49 -0.40 -9.74 -1.34
N GLU A 50 0.84 -9.38 -1.04
CA GLU A 50 1.82 -9.03 -2.07
C GLU A 50 1.89 -10.13 -3.13
N ASP A 51 1.81 -9.73 -4.39
CA ASP A 51 1.76 -10.63 -5.52
C ASP A 51 2.33 -10.01 -6.79
N ILE A 52 2.76 -10.85 -7.70
CA ILE A 52 3.17 -10.47 -9.04
C ILE A 52 2.21 -11.12 -10.02
N THR A 53 1.52 -10.30 -10.81
CA THR A 53 0.57 -10.78 -11.81
C THR A 53 1.25 -11.52 -12.96
N LYS A 54 0.46 -12.21 -13.76
CA LYS A 54 0.97 -12.95 -14.94
C LYS A 54 1.73 -12.07 -15.92
N LYS A 55 1.37 -10.80 -16.04
CA LYS A 55 2.03 -9.84 -16.95
C LYS A 55 3.07 -8.97 -16.25
N GLY A 56 3.37 -9.25 -14.97
CA GLY A 56 4.47 -8.64 -14.25
C GLY A 56 4.14 -7.36 -13.49
N LEU A 57 2.87 -7.10 -13.16
CA LEU A 57 2.49 -6.05 -12.23
C LEU A 57 2.79 -6.50 -10.79
N GLY A 58 3.61 -5.76 -10.07
CA GLY A 58 3.78 -5.93 -8.63
C GLY A 58 2.63 -5.26 -7.88
N TYR A 59 2.03 -5.97 -6.92
CA TYR A 59 0.83 -5.52 -6.23
C TYR A 59 0.86 -5.82 -4.74
N ILE A 60 0.31 -4.89 -3.98
CA ILE A 60 -0.09 -5.09 -2.58
C ILE A 60 -1.33 -4.23 -2.30
N THR A 61 -2.30 -4.78 -1.59
CA THR A 61 -3.56 -4.07 -1.30
C THR A 61 -3.36 -2.83 -0.45
N ASP A 62 -2.54 -2.90 0.59
CA ASP A 62 -2.22 -1.74 1.43
C ASP A 62 -0.82 -1.83 2.00
N LEU A 63 -0.06 -0.74 1.88
CA LEU A 63 1.29 -0.66 2.44
C LEU A 63 1.29 -0.57 3.96
N GLY A 64 0.19 -0.18 4.56
CA GLY A 64 0.12 0.19 5.96
C GLY A 64 0.64 1.60 6.24
N MET A 65 0.75 1.92 7.51
CA MET A 65 1.27 3.22 7.96
C MET A 65 2.65 3.08 8.60
N THR A 66 3.39 4.14 8.58
CA THR A 66 4.54 4.36 9.47
C THR A 66 4.08 5.33 10.55
N GLY A 67 4.07 4.91 11.79
CA GLY A 67 3.54 5.71 12.89
C GLY A 67 3.46 4.95 14.21
N PRO A 68 2.74 5.51 15.20
CA PRO A 68 2.71 4.94 16.54
C PRO A 68 2.12 3.53 16.55
N LYS A 69 2.86 2.62 17.18
CA LYS A 69 2.52 1.19 17.26
C LYS A 69 1.26 0.94 18.09
N GLU A 70 1.23 1.45 19.30
CA GLU A 70 0.09 1.33 20.18
C GLU A 70 -0.93 2.45 19.93
N SER A 71 -1.70 2.29 18.89
CA SER A 71 -2.68 3.28 18.45
C SER A 71 -3.85 2.63 17.72
N VAL A 72 -4.91 3.39 17.52
CA VAL A 72 -5.98 3.02 16.60
C VAL A 72 -5.71 3.75 15.29
N ILE A 73 -5.04 3.06 14.37
CA ILE A 73 -4.62 3.61 13.05
C ILE A 73 -3.91 4.98 13.13
N GLY A 74 -3.07 5.14 14.16
CA GLY A 74 -2.31 6.37 14.43
C GLY A 74 -2.94 7.28 15.49
N MET A 75 -4.19 7.07 15.84
CA MET A 75 -4.92 7.88 16.83
C MET A 75 -4.78 7.31 18.24
N ASN A 76 -4.80 8.19 19.23
CA ASN A 76 -4.79 7.82 20.64
C ASN A 76 -5.90 6.80 20.96
N LYS A 77 -5.53 5.71 21.67
CA LYS A 77 -6.44 4.59 21.96
C LYS A 77 -7.66 5.03 22.76
N GLU A 78 -7.44 5.76 23.82
CA GLU A 78 -8.48 6.19 24.77
C GLU A 78 -9.51 7.09 24.08
N ALA A 79 -9.05 8.04 23.28
CA ALA A 79 -9.93 8.92 22.49
C ALA A 79 -10.75 8.14 21.47
N SER A 80 -10.14 7.18 20.80
CA SER A 80 -10.83 6.34 19.82
C SER A 80 -11.90 5.46 20.46
N ILE A 81 -11.57 4.79 21.57
CA ILE A 81 -12.51 3.94 22.31
C ILE A 81 -13.69 4.76 22.81
N LYS A 82 -13.42 5.93 23.41
CA LYS A 82 -14.45 6.83 23.90
C LYS A 82 -15.42 7.27 22.79
N ARG A 83 -14.88 7.59 21.60
CA ARG A 83 -15.68 7.94 20.44
C ARG A 83 -16.63 6.82 20.02
N PHE A 84 -16.15 5.58 19.98
CA PHE A 84 -16.99 4.43 19.65
C PHE A 84 -18.04 4.13 20.71
N LEU A 85 -17.70 4.26 21.99
CA LEU A 85 -18.62 3.99 23.09
C LEU A 85 -19.72 5.06 23.24
N THR A 86 -19.41 6.31 23.01
CA THR A 86 -20.33 7.42 23.23
C THR A 86 -21.01 7.91 21.96
N SER A 87 -20.50 7.58 20.78
CA SER A 87 -20.90 8.14 19.49
C SER A 87 -20.78 9.68 19.41
N LEU A 88 -20.08 10.28 20.36
CA LEU A 88 -19.83 11.72 20.40
C LEU A 88 -18.50 12.06 19.70
N PRO A 89 -18.41 13.26 19.11
CA PRO A 89 -17.16 13.73 18.53
C PRO A 89 -16.07 13.82 19.61
N GLU A 90 -14.91 13.25 19.34
CA GLU A 90 -13.71 13.41 20.14
C GLU A 90 -12.65 14.14 19.33
N ARG A 91 -11.89 15.00 20.01
CA ARG A 91 -10.79 15.71 19.38
C ARG A 91 -9.73 14.72 18.90
N TYR A 92 -9.32 14.85 17.65
CA TYR A 92 -8.28 14.00 17.07
C TYR A 92 -6.95 14.24 17.79
N LYS A 93 -6.38 13.19 18.38
CA LYS A 93 -5.04 13.20 18.98
C LYS A 93 -4.20 12.09 18.38
N VAL A 94 -3.02 12.45 17.91
CA VAL A 94 -2.03 11.46 17.47
C VAL A 94 -1.53 10.71 18.70
N ALA A 95 -1.39 9.40 18.59
CA ALA A 95 -0.82 8.58 19.66
C ALA A 95 0.68 8.85 19.81
N GLU A 96 1.18 8.67 21.01
CA GLU A 96 2.61 8.79 21.34
C GLU A 96 3.22 7.42 21.59
N GLY A 97 4.55 7.31 21.58
CA GLY A 97 5.29 6.11 21.90
C GLY A 97 6.09 5.55 20.73
N GLU A 98 6.45 4.27 20.85
CA GLU A 98 7.21 3.56 19.81
C GLU A 98 6.47 3.54 18.48
N SER A 99 7.23 3.68 17.41
CA SER A 99 6.69 3.66 16.05
C SER A 99 6.94 2.31 15.36
N ILE A 100 6.02 1.93 14.49
CA ILE A 100 6.23 0.88 13.51
C ILE A 100 6.61 1.50 12.16
N PHE A 101 7.36 0.75 11.38
CA PHE A 101 7.70 1.11 10.00
C PHE A 101 7.18 0.04 9.06
N ASN A 102 6.29 0.43 8.17
CA ASN A 102 5.76 -0.43 7.10
C ASN A 102 6.22 0.08 5.75
N ALA A 103 6.74 -0.81 4.94
CA ALA A 103 7.20 -0.52 3.59
C ALA A 103 7.11 -1.75 2.71
N CYS A 104 7.34 -1.55 1.42
CA CYS A 104 7.44 -2.64 0.45
C CYS A 104 8.55 -2.33 -0.55
N ILE A 105 9.37 -3.32 -0.85
CA ILE A 105 10.42 -3.23 -1.86
C ILE A 105 9.96 -3.98 -3.09
N PHE A 106 9.97 -3.30 -4.24
CA PHE A 106 9.69 -3.90 -5.53
C PHE A 106 10.97 -3.91 -6.36
N GLU A 107 11.41 -5.10 -6.74
CA GLU A 107 12.52 -5.25 -7.67
C GLU A 107 11.97 -5.36 -9.09
N ILE A 108 12.44 -4.48 -9.97
CA ILE A 108 11.93 -4.33 -11.33
C ILE A 108 13.00 -4.69 -12.32
N ASN A 109 12.66 -5.51 -13.32
CA ASN A 109 13.53 -5.82 -14.43
C ASN A 109 13.65 -4.61 -15.37
N GLU A 110 14.89 -4.16 -15.63
CA GLU A 110 15.16 -2.97 -16.44
C GLU A 110 14.79 -3.13 -17.92
N ASP A 111 14.84 -4.35 -18.43
CA ASP A 111 14.63 -4.63 -19.85
C ASP A 111 13.16 -4.67 -20.24
N ASN A 112 12.30 -5.25 -19.41
CA ASN A 112 10.88 -5.43 -19.69
C ASN A 112 9.94 -4.66 -18.76
N CYS A 113 10.49 -3.92 -17.79
CA CYS A 113 9.72 -3.12 -16.81
C CYS A 113 8.72 -3.93 -15.98
N ARG A 114 8.97 -5.23 -15.79
CA ARG A 114 8.15 -6.10 -14.96
C ARG A 114 8.70 -6.20 -13.55
N THR A 115 7.84 -6.29 -12.58
CA THR A 115 8.22 -6.63 -11.22
C THR A 115 8.62 -8.09 -11.14
N ILE A 116 9.78 -8.37 -10.55
CA ILE A 116 10.34 -9.72 -10.41
C ILE A 116 10.40 -10.21 -8.98
N LYS A 117 10.35 -9.30 -8.01
CA LYS A 117 10.35 -9.63 -6.59
C LYS A 117 9.64 -8.55 -5.78
N ILE A 118 8.94 -8.97 -4.74
CA ILE A 118 8.32 -8.09 -3.76
C ILE A 118 8.71 -8.56 -2.37
N GLU A 119 9.07 -7.62 -1.52
CA GLU A 119 9.40 -7.87 -0.13
C GLU A 119 8.69 -6.86 0.77
N ARG A 120 7.87 -7.36 1.69
CA ARG A 120 7.27 -6.52 2.73
C ARG A 120 8.26 -6.26 3.85
N ILE A 121 8.23 -5.05 4.36
CA ILE A 121 8.98 -4.64 5.53
C ILE A 121 7.98 -4.21 6.60
N ASN A 122 8.07 -4.83 7.76
CA ASN A 122 7.29 -4.47 8.93
C ASN A 122 8.21 -4.50 10.15
N LEU A 123 8.72 -3.35 10.52
CA LEU A 123 9.60 -3.17 11.66
C LEU A 123 8.82 -2.65 12.85
N LYS A 124 8.86 -3.41 13.93
CA LYS A 124 8.15 -3.08 15.17
C LYS A 124 9.09 -2.56 16.24
#